data_9acc9917c1f378e737372ddc248b1102
#
_entry.id   9acc9917c1f378e737372ddc248b1102
#
_cell.length_a   1.000
_cell.length_b   1.000
_cell.length_c   1.000
_cell.angle_alpha   90.00
_cell.angle_beta   90.00
_cell.angle_gamma   90.00
#
_symmetry.space_group_name_H-M   'P 1'
#
loop_
_entity.id
_entity.type
_entity.pdbx_description
1 polymer ?
#
loop_
_entity_poly.entity_id
_entity_poly.type
_entity_poly.pdbx_seq_one_letter_code
_entity_poly.pdbx_strand_id
1 'polypeptide(L)'
;YPSKIVDAASQYWSDAGYTIKDIKRIETSTSDTRSIYSLGSSDAATHLKELSDNVDCVLITGTGMPTLPLYSNELNGTICSSNPSLAWSLFKHSRKDFISFQSFIKLGQDRFKLLQTGDKYS
;
A
#
# COMPACT_ATOMS: atom_id res chain seq x y z
N TYR A 1 0.72 14.12 3.66
CA TYR A 1 1.84 14.86 3.03
C TYR A 1 1.41 16.29 2.73
N PRO A 2 2.33 17.29 2.84
CA PRO A 2 2.10 18.65 2.36
C PRO A 2 1.77 18.69 0.86
N SER A 3 0.96 19.65 0.44
CA SER A 3 0.54 19.76 -0.97
C SER A 3 1.70 19.75 -1.96
N LYS A 4 2.79 20.45 -1.64
CA LYS A 4 4.00 20.48 -2.49
C LYS A 4 4.59 19.09 -2.77
N ILE A 5 4.52 18.17 -1.80
CA ILE A 5 5.01 16.81 -1.97
C ILE A 5 4.06 16.01 -2.86
N VAL A 6 2.76 16.22 -2.70
CA VAL A 6 1.74 15.56 -3.54
C VAL A 6 1.89 16.03 -5.00
N ASP A 7 2.06 17.33 -5.22
CA ASP A 7 2.26 17.90 -6.55
C ASP A 7 3.54 17.36 -7.21
N ALA A 8 4.64 17.33 -6.45
CA ALA A 8 5.91 16.80 -6.95
C ALA A 8 5.83 15.30 -7.29
N ALA A 9 5.14 14.52 -6.48
CA ALA A 9 4.91 13.09 -6.76
C ALA A 9 4.05 12.89 -8.01
N SER A 10 3.00 13.68 -8.18
CA SER A 10 2.14 13.64 -9.38
C SER A 10 2.94 13.96 -10.64
N GLN A 11 3.77 14.99 -10.58
CA GLN A 11 4.64 15.38 -11.70
C GLN A 11 5.62 14.25 -12.02
N TYR A 12 6.27 13.68 -11.01
CA TYR A 12 7.21 12.56 -11.19
C TYR A 12 6.58 11.38 -11.93
N TRP A 13 5.40 10.95 -11.50
CA TRP A 13 4.72 9.81 -12.13
C TRP A 13 4.21 10.14 -13.53
N SER A 14 3.74 11.37 -13.76
CA SER A 14 3.34 11.83 -15.09
C SER A 14 4.52 11.87 -16.05
N ASP A 15 5.67 12.36 -15.61
CA ASP A 15 6.91 12.39 -16.39
C ASP A 15 7.42 10.98 -16.71
N ALA A 16 7.15 10.02 -15.82
CA ALA A 16 7.46 8.61 -16.04
C ALA A 16 6.48 7.90 -17.00
N GLY A 17 5.48 8.60 -17.53
CA GLY A 17 4.55 8.09 -18.53
C GLY A 17 3.22 7.55 -17.99
N TYR A 18 2.93 7.78 -16.71
CA TYR A 18 1.66 7.37 -16.10
C TYR A 18 0.63 8.48 -16.16
N THR A 19 -0.63 8.12 -16.38
CA THR A 19 -1.75 9.06 -16.29
C THR A 19 -2.34 9.03 -14.89
N ILE A 20 -2.21 10.14 -14.17
CA ILE A 20 -2.81 10.29 -12.84
C ILE A 20 -4.30 10.64 -13.01
N LYS A 21 -5.18 9.75 -12.58
CA LYS A 21 -6.63 9.97 -12.67
C LYS A 21 -7.20 10.68 -11.47
N ASP A 22 -6.76 10.32 -10.27
CA ASP A 22 -7.26 10.91 -9.02
C ASP A 22 -6.22 10.77 -7.92
N ILE A 23 -6.32 11.63 -6.93
CA ILE A 23 -5.46 11.63 -5.74
C ILE A 23 -6.34 11.82 -4.51
N LYS A 24 -6.23 10.87 -3.57
CA LYS A 24 -6.86 10.96 -2.26
C LYS A 24 -5.81 11.15 -1.19
N ARG A 25 -6.03 12.11 -0.33
CA ARG A 25 -5.17 12.35 0.83
C ARG A 25 -5.84 11.80 2.07
N ILE A 26 -5.10 11.02 2.85
CA ILE A 26 -5.56 10.60 4.17
C ILE A 26 -5.13 11.70 5.15
N GLU A 27 -6.11 12.41 5.67
CA GLU A 27 -5.88 13.50 6.62
C GLU A 27 -5.51 12.94 8.00
N THR A 28 -4.56 13.59 8.63
CA THR A 28 -4.24 13.35 10.05
C THR A 28 -4.79 14.51 10.89
N SER A 29 -5.19 14.22 12.11
CA SER A 29 -5.79 15.23 13.02
C SER A 29 -4.79 16.28 13.51
N THR A 30 -3.51 16.08 13.28
CA THR A 30 -2.44 16.98 13.74
C THR A 30 -1.44 17.28 12.62
N SER A 31 -0.71 18.38 12.75
CA SER A 31 0.41 18.74 11.86
C SER A 31 1.71 18.00 12.21
N ASP A 32 1.74 17.20 13.27
CA ASP A 32 2.89 16.40 13.64
C ASP A 32 3.09 15.27 12.61
N THR A 33 4.26 15.26 11.97
CA THR A 33 4.59 14.24 10.96
C THR A 33 4.60 12.82 11.52
N ARG A 34 4.76 12.65 12.83
CA ARG A 34 4.68 11.34 13.49
C ARG A 34 3.28 10.78 13.55
N SER A 35 2.25 11.60 13.36
CA SER A 35 0.85 11.15 13.34
C SER A 35 0.53 10.16 12.23
N ILE A 36 1.35 10.07 11.18
CA ILE A 36 1.19 9.07 10.13
C ILE A 36 1.33 7.63 10.67
N TYR A 37 2.07 7.42 11.73
CA TYR A 37 2.25 6.11 12.37
C TYR A 37 1.04 5.65 13.18
N SER A 38 0.08 6.55 13.44
CA SER A 38 -1.20 6.23 14.07
C SER A 38 -2.27 5.82 13.06
N LEU A 39 -2.03 5.99 11.77
CA LEU A 39 -2.96 5.60 10.72
C LEU A 39 -3.08 4.08 10.64
N GLY A 40 -4.31 3.58 10.60
CA GLY A 40 -4.61 2.19 10.32
C GLY A 40 -5.03 1.97 8.87
N SER A 41 -5.03 0.72 8.43
CA SER A 41 -5.49 0.37 7.08
C SER A 41 -6.94 0.76 6.82
N SER A 42 -7.79 0.83 7.85
CA SER A 42 -9.18 1.28 7.74
C SER A 42 -9.31 2.74 7.26
N ASP A 43 -8.33 3.59 7.55
CA ASP A 43 -8.33 4.99 7.12
C ASP A 43 -8.24 5.13 5.59
N ALA A 44 -7.66 4.17 4.92
CA ALA A 44 -7.52 4.13 3.48
C ALA A 44 -8.60 3.31 2.77
N ALA A 45 -9.27 2.39 3.46
CA ALA A 45 -10.14 1.39 2.84
C ALA A 45 -11.29 2.01 2.00
N THR A 46 -11.91 3.07 2.51
CA THR A 46 -12.98 3.77 1.79
C THR A 46 -12.46 4.42 0.51
N HIS A 47 -11.34 5.11 0.59
CA HIS A 47 -10.72 5.77 -0.55
C HIS A 47 -10.26 4.78 -1.62
N LEU A 48 -9.80 3.60 -1.22
CA LEU A 48 -9.38 2.56 -2.15
C LEU A 48 -10.51 2.08 -3.06
N LYS A 49 -11.71 1.90 -2.53
CA LYS A 49 -12.88 1.53 -3.34
C LYS A 49 -13.20 2.59 -4.39
N GLU A 50 -13.14 3.85 -4.01
CA GLU A 50 -13.39 4.97 -4.92
C GLU A 50 -12.30 5.07 -6.01
N LEU A 51 -11.02 4.89 -5.63
CA LEU A 51 -9.90 5.02 -6.54
C LEU A 51 -9.73 3.83 -7.48
N SER A 52 -10.14 2.63 -7.07
CA SER A 52 -9.92 1.40 -7.84
C SER A 52 -10.82 1.27 -9.07
N ASP A 53 -11.84 2.11 -9.20
CA ASP A 53 -12.70 2.09 -10.36
C ASP A 53 -12.02 2.70 -11.59
N ASN A 54 -11.93 1.90 -12.68
CA ASN A 54 -11.37 2.32 -13.97
C ASN A 54 -9.91 2.79 -13.93
N VAL A 55 -9.09 2.19 -13.08
CA VAL A 55 -7.64 2.40 -13.04
C VAL A 55 -6.90 1.07 -13.13
N ASP A 56 -5.68 1.11 -13.68
CA ASP A 56 -4.82 -0.07 -13.77
C ASP A 56 -4.11 -0.35 -12.44
N CYS A 57 -3.84 0.71 -11.66
CA CYS A 57 -3.11 0.60 -10.40
C CYS A 57 -3.51 1.72 -9.43
N VAL A 58 -3.60 1.38 -8.16
CA VAL A 58 -3.68 2.32 -7.05
C VAL A 58 -2.35 2.31 -6.30
N LEU A 59 -1.64 3.43 -6.33
CA LEU A 59 -0.37 3.60 -5.63
C LEU A 59 -0.61 4.21 -4.25
N ILE A 60 -0.27 3.46 -3.21
CA ILE A 60 -0.29 3.94 -1.83
C ILE A 60 1.12 4.38 -1.46
N THR A 61 1.30 5.69 -1.32
CA THR A 61 2.59 6.27 -0.99
C THR A 61 2.82 6.32 0.52
N GLY A 62 4.09 6.22 0.92
CA GLY A 62 4.49 6.25 2.31
C GLY A 62 4.61 4.87 2.97
N THR A 63 5.26 4.85 4.11
CA THR A 63 5.60 3.62 4.85
C THR A 63 5.01 3.58 6.26
N GLY A 64 4.36 4.67 6.69
CA GLY A 64 3.86 4.80 8.06
C GLY A 64 2.57 4.05 8.34
N MET A 65 1.76 3.80 7.31
CA MET A 65 0.50 3.09 7.46
C MET A 65 0.66 1.64 7.02
N PRO A 66 0.14 0.66 7.78
CA PRO A 66 0.09 -0.73 7.35
C PRO A 66 -0.78 -0.89 6.09
N THR A 67 -0.20 -1.34 4.99
CA THR A 67 -0.90 -1.47 3.71
C THR A 67 -1.23 -2.92 3.34
N LEU A 68 -0.56 -3.89 3.96
CA LEU A 68 -0.73 -5.30 3.65
C LEU A 68 -2.19 -5.80 3.78
N PRO A 69 -2.98 -5.37 4.81
CA PRO A 69 -4.39 -5.76 4.91
C PRO A 69 -5.29 -5.22 3.79
N LEU A 70 -4.82 -4.21 3.04
CA LEU A 70 -5.60 -3.58 1.98
C LEU A 70 -5.59 -4.36 0.67
N TYR A 71 -4.67 -5.29 0.50
CA TYR A 71 -4.63 -6.15 -0.68
C TYR A 71 -5.79 -7.14 -0.65
N SER A 72 -6.69 -7.00 -1.61
CA SER A 72 -7.92 -7.78 -1.71
C SER A 72 -8.22 -8.09 -3.17
N ASN A 73 -8.79 -9.25 -3.43
CA ASN A 73 -9.26 -9.63 -4.75
C ASN A 73 -10.56 -8.91 -5.17
N GLU A 74 -11.18 -8.17 -4.25
CA GLU A 74 -12.41 -7.42 -4.51
C GLU A 74 -12.16 -6.07 -5.20
N LEU A 75 -10.90 -5.64 -5.27
CA LEU A 75 -10.53 -4.39 -5.93
C LEU A 75 -10.26 -4.63 -7.41
N ASN A 76 -10.84 -3.79 -8.25
CA ASN A 76 -10.73 -3.90 -9.71
C ASN A 76 -9.32 -3.55 -10.25
N GLY A 77 -8.49 -2.90 -9.45
CA GLY A 77 -7.13 -2.51 -9.82
C GLY A 77 -6.05 -3.19 -8.96
N THR A 78 -4.84 -3.16 -9.46
CA THR A 78 -3.66 -3.61 -8.69
C THR A 78 -3.29 -2.57 -7.64
N ILE A 79 -3.10 -3.00 -6.40
CA ILE A 79 -2.55 -2.15 -5.35
C ILE A 79 -1.02 -2.26 -5.36
N CYS A 80 -0.34 -1.13 -5.32
CA CYS A 80 1.10 -1.03 -5.12
C CYS A 80 1.40 -0.17 -3.88
N SER A 81 2.24 -0.67 -3.01
CA SER A 81 2.75 0.10 -1.88
C SER A 81 4.21 -0.27 -1.62
N SER A 82 4.98 0.65 -1.04
CA SER A 82 6.44 0.55 -0.99
C SER A 82 6.95 -0.69 -0.24
N ASN A 83 6.46 -0.94 0.98
CA ASN A 83 6.98 -2.04 1.80
C ASN A 83 6.67 -3.43 1.21
N PRO A 84 5.44 -3.77 0.82
CA PRO A 84 5.15 -5.02 0.13
C PRO A 84 5.89 -5.18 -1.20
N SER A 85 6.05 -4.11 -1.98
CA SER A 85 6.79 -4.16 -3.25
C SER A 85 8.28 -4.42 -3.03
N LEU A 86 8.90 -3.79 -2.03
CA LEU A 86 10.29 -4.04 -1.66
C LEU A 86 10.47 -5.48 -1.16
N ALA A 87 9.61 -5.92 -0.26
CA ALA A 87 9.66 -7.28 0.27
C ALA A 87 9.52 -8.33 -0.84
N TRP A 88 8.62 -8.11 -1.78
CA TRP A 88 8.47 -8.96 -2.97
C TRP A 88 9.73 -9.00 -3.82
N SER A 89 10.33 -7.84 -4.07
CA SER A 89 11.56 -7.74 -4.86
C SER A 89 12.71 -8.51 -4.19
N LEU A 90 12.90 -8.35 -2.89
CA LEU A 90 13.90 -9.08 -2.11
C LEU A 90 13.64 -10.59 -2.11
N PHE A 91 12.38 -10.99 -1.93
CA PHE A 91 11.99 -12.40 -1.96
C PHE A 91 12.34 -13.05 -3.32
N LYS A 92 12.00 -12.41 -4.43
CA LYS A 92 12.33 -12.90 -5.76
C LYS A 92 13.82 -13.06 -6.01
N HIS A 93 14.64 -12.16 -5.46
CA HIS A 93 16.09 -12.23 -5.59
C HIS A 93 16.75 -13.29 -4.70
N SER A 94 16.13 -13.59 -3.55
CA SER A 94 16.71 -14.49 -2.56
C SER A 94 16.31 -15.96 -2.73
N ARG A 95 15.25 -16.23 -3.51
CA ARG A 95 14.70 -17.59 -3.66
C ARG A 95 14.71 -18.06 -5.11
N LYS A 96 14.94 -19.36 -5.26
CA LYS A 96 14.82 -20.07 -6.55
C LYS A 96 13.41 -20.58 -6.80
N ASP A 97 12.59 -20.68 -5.74
CA ASP A 97 11.21 -21.16 -5.84
C ASP A 97 10.32 -20.06 -6.37
N PHE A 98 9.48 -20.40 -7.34
CA PHE A 98 8.52 -19.48 -7.91
C PHE A 98 7.19 -19.57 -7.15
N ILE A 99 6.76 -18.45 -6.57
CA ILE A 99 5.39 -18.24 -6.12
C ILE A 99 4.83 -16.98 -6.77
N SER A 100 3.50 -16.91 -6.89
CA SER A 100 2.85 -15.70 -7.41
C SER A 100 2.92 -14.55 -6.40
N PHE A 101 2.78 -13.32 -6.88
CA PHE A 101 2.66 -12.15 -6.02
C PHE A 101 1.47 -12.30 -5.04
N GLN A 102 0.32 -12.80 -5.52
CA GLN A 102 -0.85 -13.04 -4.68
C GLN A 102 -0.55 -14.04 -3.55
N SER A 103 0.15 -15.12 -3.84
CA SER A 103 0.56 -16.09 -2.83
C SER A 103 1.51 -15.48 -1.80
N PHE A 104 2.45 -14.64 -2.24
CA PHE A 104 3.35 -13.91 -1.36
C PHE A 104 2.59 -12.96 -0.43
N ILE A 105 1.65 -12.18 -0.96
CA ILE A 105 0.81 -11.29 -0.17
C ILE A 105 -0.03 -12.07 0.85
N LYS A 106 -0.61 -13.20 0.44
CA LYS A 106 -1.40 -14.06 1.34
C LYS A 106 -0.57 -14.57 2.52
N LEU A 107 0.66 -15.02 2.28
CA LEU A 107 1.57 -15.42 3.35
C LEU A 107 1.83 -14.27 4.33
N GLY A 108 2.06 -13.06 3.82
CA GLY A 108 2.25 -11.88 4.63
C GLY A 108 1.01 -11.52 5.45
N GLN A 109 -0.17 -11.60 4.86
CA GLN A 109 -1.44 -11.33 5.53
C GLN A 109 -1.71 -12.33 6.66
N ASP A 110 -1.46 -13.61 6.43
CA ASP A 110 -1.64 -14.65 7.44
C ASP A 110 -0.67 -14.43 8.62
N ARG A 111 0.57 -14.08 8.34
CA ARG A 111 1.54 -13.73 9.38
C ARG A 111 1.16 -12.47 10.16
N PHE A 112 0.65 -11.46 9.49
CA PHE A 112 0.19 -10.22 10.12
C PHE A 112 -0.96 -10.49 11.10
N LYS A 113 -1.92 -11.35 10.74
CA LYS A 113 -3.01 -11.76 11.63
C LYS A 113 -2.49 -12.46 12.89
N LEU A 114 -1.55 -13.38 12.74
CA LEU A 114 -0.93 -14.07 13.88
C LEU A 114 -0.26 -13.10 14.85
N LEU A 115 0.42 -12.08 14.34
CA LEU A 115 1.06 -11.07 15.17
C LEU A 115 0.04 -10.21 15.94
N GLN A 116 -1.11 -9.93 15.35
CA GLN A 116 -2.18 -9.16 15.99
C GLN A 116 -2.90 -9.94 17.08
N THR A 117 -3.07 -11.25 16.92
CA THR A 117 -3.74 -12.10 17.91
C THR A 117 -2.85 -12.49 19.09
N GLY A 118 -1.57 -12.10 19.05
CA GLY A 118 -0.61 -12.44 20.11
C GLY A 118 -0.16 -13.89 20.09
N ASP A 119 -0.57 -14.69 19.10
CA ASP A 119 -0.06 -16.05 18.87
C ASP A 119 1.40 -15.95 18.38
N LYS A 120 2.28 -15.80 19.35
CA LYS A 120 3.72 -15.77 19.11
C LYS A 120 4.16 -17.18 18.77
N TYR A 121 4.47 -17.44 17.52
CA TYR A 121 5.19 -18.64 17.11
C TYR A 121 4.51 -19.97 17.47
N SER A 122 3.48 -20.29 16.75
CA SER A 122 3.15 -21.71 16.58
C SER A 122 3.99 -22.30 15.44
#